data_5f26d5f486df7c271edf58d8c81aefdf
#
_entry.id   5f26d5f486df7c271edf58d8c81aefdf
#
_cell.length_a   1.000
_cell.length_b   1.000
_cell.length_c   1.000
_cell.angle_alpha   90.00
_cell.angle_beta   90.00
_cell.angle_gamma   90.00
#
_symmetry.space_group_name_H-M   'P 1'
#
loop_
_entity.id
_entity.type
_entity.pdbx_description
1 polymer ?
#
loop_
_entity_poly.entity_id
_entity_poly.type
_entity_poly.pdbx_seq_one_letter_code
_entity_poly.pdbx_strand_id
1 'polypeptide(L)' 'MTEKDLEIQSLRRALKLTEEMYDKQLEVNEQLYSVNELLASENASLKTEIEKIGRMNDGEE' A
#
# COMPACT_ATOMS: atom_id res chain seq x y z
N MET A 1 6.99 37.84 23.22
CA MET A 1 6.47 36.46 23.09
C MET A 1 6.62 35.71 24.39
N THR A 2 5.56 35.10 24.84
CA THR A 2 5.57 34.31 26.07
C THR A 2 5.96 32.86 25.76
N GLU A 3 6.30 32.10 26.79
CA GLU A 3 6.57 30.67 26.65
C GLU A 3 5.36 29.93 26.10
N LYS A 4 4.16 30.35 26.53
CA LYS A 4 2.92 29.72 26.03
C LYS A 4 2.74 29.97 24.55
N ASP A 5 3.09 31.14 24.05
CA ASP A 5 3.00 31.46 22.63
C ASP A 5 3.95 30.56 21.80
N LEU A 6 5.15 30.32 22.32
CA LEU A 6 6.12 29.46 21.69
C LEU A 6 5.65 28.00 21.68
N GLU A 7 5.05 27.57 22.79
CA GLU A 7 4.48 26.21 22.87
C GLU A 7 3.36 26.03 21.86
N ILE A 8 2.47 27.01 21.75
CA ILE A 8 1.36 26.95 20.79
C ILE A 8 1.89 26.86 19.38
N GLN A 9 2.91 27.65 19.03
CA GLN A 9 3.52 27.60 17.70
C GLN A 9 4.14 26.24 17.42
N SER A 10 4.85 25.68 18.39
CA SER A 10 5.46 24.35 18.27
C SER A 10 4.39 23.29 18.06
N LEU A 11 3.32 23.33 18.82
CA LEU A 11 2.22 22.37 18.71
C LEU A 11 1.52 22.46 17.36
N ARG A 12 1.33 23.67 16.87
CA ARG A 12 0.71 23.88 15.56
C ARG A 12 1.57 23.32 14.44
N ARG A 13 2.88 23.50 14.52
CA ARG A 13 3.83 22.95 13.54
C ARG A 13 3.81 21.43 13.59
N ALA A 14 3.82 20.87 14.78
CA ALA A 14 3.78 19.43 14.97
C ALA A 14 2.50 18.84 14.42
N LEU A 15 1.37 19.49 14.69
CA LEU A 15 0.07 19.04 14.18
C LEU A 15 0.03 19.09 12.66
N LYS A 16 0.50 20.19 12.07
CA LYS A 16 0.52 20.34 10.61
C LYS A 16 1.37 19.25 9.97
N LEU A 17 2.54 19.00 10.54
CA LEU A 17 3.44 17.97 10.03
C LEU A 17 2.80 16.59 10.13
N THR A 18 2.14 16.30 11.24
CA THR A 18 1.44 15.03 11.45
C THR A 18 0.33 14.85 10.43
N GLU A 19 -0.44 15.91 10.14
CA GLU A 19 -1.50 15.87 9.14
C GLU A 19 -0.93 15.59 7.75
N GLU A 20 0.18 16.23 7.39
CA GLU A 20 0.83 16.00 6.10
C GLU A 20 1.34 14.57 5.98
N MET A 21 1.90 14.03 7.05
CA MET A 21 2.37 12.65 7.07
C MET A 21 1.21 11.67 6.97
N TYR A 22 0.10 11.97 7.62
CA TYR A 22 -1.10 11.15 7.53
C TYR A 22 -1.65 11.12 6.10
N ASP A 23 -1.72 12.28 5.46
CA ASP A 23 -2.20 12.37 4.08
C ASP A 23 -1.32 11.57 3.13
N LYS A 24 0.00 11.65 3.29
CA LYS A 24 0.93 10.86 2.50
C LYS A 24 0.75 9.37 2.74
N GLN A 25 0.51 9.00 3.99
CA GLN A 25 0.29 7.59 4.33
C GLN A 25 -0.98 7.05 3.66
N LEU A 26 -2.03 7.86 3.60
CA LEU A 26 -3.25 7.48 2.91
C LEU A 26 -3.01 7.24 1.42
N GLU A 27 -2.23 8.12 0.78
CA GLU A 27 -1.86 7.95 -0.63
C GLU A 27 -1.10 6.66 -0.86
N VAL A 28 -0.11 6.40 -0.01
CA VAL A 28 0.69 5.17 -0.12
C VAL A 28 -0.19 3.95 0.07
N ASN A 29 -1.11 4.00 1.03
CA ASN A 29 -2.03 2.89 1.29
C ASN A 29 -2.94 2.61 0.09
N GLU A 30 -3.42 3.65 -0.58
CA GLU A 30 -4.24 3.50 -1.78
C GLU A 30 -3.44 2.85 -2.91
N GLN A 31 -2.20 3.28 -3.10
CA GLN A 31 -1.32 2.71 -4.11
C GLN A 31 -1.00 1.25 -3.80
N LEU A 32 -0.73 0.94 -2.55
CA LEU A 32 -0.46 -0.44 -2.12
C LEU A 32 -1.68 -1.33 -2.33
N TYR A 33 -2.86 -0.82 -2.06
CA TYR A 33 -4.09 -1.56 -2.28
C TYR A 33 -4.23 -1.93 -3.75
N SER A 34 -4.02 -0.97 -4.65
CA SER A 34 -4.09 -1.19 -6.10
C SER A 34 -3.06 -2.21 -6.57
N VAL A 35 -1.82 -2.09 -6.09
CA VAL A 35 -0.76 -3.03 -6.44
C VAL A 35 -1.09 -4.42 -5.94
N ASN A 36 -1.62 -4.52 -4.73
CA ASN A 36 -2.00 -5.81 -4.15
C ASN A 36 -3.11 -6.48 -4.95
N GLU A 37 -4.07 -5.72 -5.44
CA GLU A 37 -5.13 -6.26 -6.30
C GLU A 37 -4.56 -6.81 -7.60
N LEU A 38 -3.65 -6.05 -8.22
CA LEU A 38 -2.99 -6.50 -9.46
C LEU A 38 -2.19 -7.77 -9.23
N LEU A 39 -1.43 -7.82 -8.14
CA LEU A 39 -0.63 -9.01 -7.80
C LEU A 39 -1.51 -10.22 -7.54
N ALA A 40 -2.61 -10.04 -6.84
CA ALA A 40 -3.55 -11.12 -6.58
C ALA A 40 -4.11 -11.67 -7.89
N SER A 41 -4.46 -10.79 -8.83
CA SER A 41 -4.97 -11.18 -10.14
C SER A 41 -3.91 -11.93 -10.95
N GLU A 42 -2.68 -11.42 -10.98
CA GLU A 42 -1.57 -12.09 -11.67
C GLU A 42 -1.27 -13.45 -11.07
N ASN A 43 -1.27 -13.54 -9.75
CA ASN A 43 -1.01 -14.80 -9.06
C ASN A 43 -2.08 -15.83 -9.40
N ALA A 44 -3.34 -15.43 -9.46
CA ALA A 44 -4.43 -16.31 -9.84
C ALA A 44 -4.25 -16.82 -11.27
N SER A 45 -3.87 -15.93 -12.20
CA SER A 45 -3.61 -16.29 -13.60
C SER A 45 -2.44 -17.26 -13.73
N LEU A 46 -1.35 -16.98 -13.04
CA LEU A 46 -0.16 -17.82 -13.06
C LEU A 46 -0.46 -19.22 -12.48
N LYS A 47 -1.22 -19.24 -11.42
CA LYS A 47 -1.63 -20.52 -10.81
C LYS A 47 -2.42 -21.36 -11.81
N THR A 48 -3.35 -20.73 -12.52
CA THR A 48 -4.15 -21.40 -13.55
C THR A 48 -3.27 -21.94 -14.67
N GLU A 49 -2.29 -21.14 -15.13
CA GLU A 49 -1.35 -21.59 -16.16
C GLU A 49 -0.51 -22.77 -15.70
N ILE A 50 -0.02 -22.72 -14.50
CA ILE A 50 0.77 -23.82 -13.91
C ILE A 50 -0.07 -25.09 -13.85
N GLU A 51 -1.31 -25.00 -13.45
CA GLU A 51 -2.24 -26.13 -13.40
C GLU A 51 -2.47 -26.71 -14.79
N LYS A 52 -2.63 -25.86 -15.80
CA LYS A 52 -2.81 -26.29 -17.19
C LYS A 52 -1.58 -27.04 -17.70
N ILE A 53 -0.40 -26.51 -17.43
CA ILE A 53 0.86 -27.14 -17.84
C ILE A 53 0.99 -28.51 -17.16
N GLY A 54 0.68 -28.59 -15.88
CA GLY A 54 0.69 -29.85 -15.15
C GLY A 54 -0.24 -30.89 -15.76
N ARG A 55 -1.46 -30.48 -16.13
CA ARG A 55 -2.43 -31.38 -16.77
C ARG A 55 -1.96 -31.81 -18.14
N MET A 56 -1.36 -30.91 -18.90
CA MET A 56 -0.83 -31.25 -20.24
C MET A 56 0.28 -32.30 -20.14
N ASN A 57 1.18 -32.13 -19.18
CA ASN A 57 2.26 -33.09 -18.97
C ASN A 57 1.72 -34.47 -18.56
N ASP A 58 0.74 -34.48 -17.67
CA ASP A 58 0.09 -35.72 -17.21
C ASP A 58 -0.66 -36.40 -18.37
N GLY A 59 -1.26 -35.57 -19.24
CA GLY A 59 -1.99 -36.09 -20.41
C GLY A 59 -1.10 -36.69 -21.48
N GLU A 60 0.15 -36.33 -21.52
CA GLU A 60 1.12 -36.84 -22.52
C GLU A 60 1.66 -38.20 -22.15
N GLU A 61 1.56 -38.56 -20.88
CA GLU A 61 1.97 -39.88 -20.43
C GLU A 61 0.93 -40.94 -20.75
#